data_a71ad15357d2aff9c4f3b6adf466bd8d
#
_entry.id   a71ad15357d2aff9c4f3b6adf466bd8d
#
_cell.length_a   1.000
_cell.length_b   1.000
_cell.length_c   1.000
_cell.angle_alpha   90.00
_cell.angle_beta   90.00
_cell.angle_gamma   90.00
#
_symmetry.space_group_name_H-M   'P 1'
#
loop_
_entity.id
_entity.type
_entity.pdbx_description
1 polymer ?
#
loop_
_entity_poly.entity_id
_entity_poly.type
_entity_poly.pdbx_seq_one_letter_code
_entity_poly.pdbx_strand_id
1 'polypeptide(L)'
;MGGISGMNITGRLFGRSDPEVPAGTDTDTTVSRKAVSLAQEGRFNEAIGCFDRVLEEDPSNVKMWNNKGVFLDLLGREQEALACWEKALAIDPEFAPAWVSRGMLHRRRNRLDAALTCYDRAVKLNPNSAVAWYNRSGIFVAMQRLDDAVACYERVLAIDPHFVAAWTDLGYARFLQHQHEEAVACYDRAIADDPGSVRVWSLKGGALYALGEYRKALECFDRVLAIDPKYAAGWSMKCSVLYHLGMYRHALACADKALEINPDCELTAQVRKMLLSLTKNW
;
A
#
# COMPACT_ATOMS: atom_id res chain seq x y z
N MET A 1 16.26 -13.32 10.61
CA MET A 1 16.83 -12.33 9.67
C MET A 1 15.94 -12.32 8.42
N GLY A 2 14.87 -11.52 8.45
CA GLY A 2 13.97 -11.35 7.31
C GLY A 2 14.63 -10.42 6.30
N GLY A 3 14.98 -10.95 5.13
CA GLY A 3 15.66 -10.20 4.08
C GLY A 3 14.80 -9.06 3.53
N ILE A 4 15.45 -7.93 3.25
CA ILE A 4 14.92 -6.73 2.60
C ILE A 4 14.43 -7.01 1.15
N SER A 5 14.46 -8.26 0.71
CA SER A 5 14.15 -8.74 -0.64
C SER A 5 12.71 -8.46 -1.13
N GLY A 6 11.82 -7.91 -0.29
CA GLY A 6 10.47 -7.50 -0.65
C GLY A 6 10.20 -5.98 -0.56
N MET A 7 11.18 -5.17 -0.17
CA MET A 7 11.01 -3.73 -0.09
C MET A 7 11.26 -3.07 -1.44
N ASN A 8 10.27 -2.33 -1.94
CA ASN A 8 10.42 -1.53 -3.16
C ASN A 8 11.31 -0.30 -2.89
N ILE A 9 12.63 -0.53 -2.79
CA ILE A 9 13.66 0.49 -2.56
C ILE A 9 13.64 1.50 -3.71
N THR A 10 13.50 1.02 -4.93
CA THR A 10 13.44 1.84 -6.15
C THR A 10 12.25 2.79 -6.14
N GLY A 11 11.07 2.29 -5.79
CA GLY A 11 9.86 3.13 -5.71
C GLY A 11 9.91 4.18 -4.60
N ARG A 12 10.69 3.96 -3.54
CA ARG A 12 10.89 4.94 -2.45
C ARG A 12 11.92 6.00 -2.80
N LEU A 13 12.97 5.65 -3.54
CA LEU A 13 14.04 6.59 -3.93
C LEU A 13 13.67 7.42 -5.16
N PHE A 14 12.95 6.82 -6.11
CA PHE A 14 12.69 7.45 -7.42
C PHE A 14 11.23 7.84 -7.64
N GLY A 15 10.30 7.52 -6.71
CA GLY A 15 8.86 7.69 -6.92
C GLY A 15 8.30 6.67 -7.94
N ARG A 16 7.04 6.23 -7.78
CA ARG A 16 6.36 5.35 -8.76
C ARG A 16 5.84 6.10 -9.99
N SER A 17 5.87 7.42 -9.94
CA SER A 17 5.26 8.31 -10.93
C SER A 17 6.20 9.34 -11.53
N ASP A 18 7.52 9.06 -11.58
CA ASP A 18 8.36 9.73 -12.57
C ASP A 18 8.42 8.82 -13.80
N PRO A 19 7.57 9.06 -14.83
CA PRO A 19 7.61 8.31 -16.08
C PRO A 19 8.89 8.60 -16.87
N GLU A 20 9.67 9.57 -16.44
CA GLU A 20 10.96 9.93 -17.00
C GLU A 20 11.95 10.21 -15.85
N VAL A 21 12.53 9.12 -15.26
CA VAL A 21 13.93 9.23 -14.91
C VAL A 21 14.64 9.35 -16.27
N PRO A 22 15.06 10.55 -16.70
CA PRO A 22 15.77 10.65 -17.95
C PRO A 22 16.92 9.65 -17.85
N ALA A 23 17.23 8.94 -18.92
CA ALA A 23 18.44 8.16 -19.08
C ALA A 23 19.65 9.13 -19.08
N GLY A 24 19.68 10.03 -18.10
CA GLY A 24 20.68 11.06 -17.91
C GLY A 24 21.85 10.49 -17.14
N THR A 25 22.99 10.84 -17.60
CA THR A 25 24.32 10.71 -16.99
C THR A 25 24.45 11.63 -15.73
N ASP A 26 23.33 11.98 -15.07
CA ASP A 26 23.36 12.75 -13.82
C ASP A 26 24.02 11.90 -12.74
N THR A 27 25.08 12.43 -12.17
CA THR A 27 25.88 11.81 -11.11
C THR A 27 24.99 11.34 -9.97
N ASP A 28 23.97 12.11 -9.59
CA ASP A 28 23.01 11.81 -8.53
C ASP A 28 22.21 10.52 -8.80
N THR A 29 21.71 10.36 -10.03
CA THR A 29 20.97 9.19 -10.44
C THR A 29 21.87 7.95 -10.50
N THR A 30 23.10 8.10 -10.96
CA THR A 30 24.09 7.02 -11.08
C THR A 30 24.51 6.54 -9.68
N VAL A 31 24.78 7.46 -8.75
CA VAL A 31 25.11 7.14 -7.36
C VAL A 31 23.95 6.44 -6.66
N SER A 32 22.75 6.95 -6.83
CA SER A 32 21.55 6.35 -6.23
C SER A 32 21.30 4.93 -6.75
N ARG A 33 21.45 4.67 -8.07
CA ARG A 33 21.37 3.32 -8.64
C ARG A 33 22.44 2.38 -8.08
N LYS A 34 23.67 2.85 -7.98
CA LYS A 34 24.77 2.05 -7.40
C LYS A 34 24.48 1.72 -5.93
N ALA A 35 24.00 2.67 -5.17
CA ALA A 35 23.63 2.45 -3.78
C ALA A 35 22.49 1.41 -3.64
N VAL A 36 21.48 1.46 -4.52
CA VAL A 36 20.40 0.45 -4.58
C VAL A 36 20.97 -0.93 -4.88
N SER A 37 21.85 -1.08 -5.88
CA SER A 37 22.50 -2.36 -6.21
C SER A 37 23.27 -2.93 -5.02
N LEU A 38 24.09 -2.11 -4.37
CA LEU A 38 24.82 -2.51 -3.17
C LEU A 38 23.92 -2.94 -2.01
N ALA A 39 22.78 -2.25 -1.83
CA ALA A 39 21.82 -2.64 -0.81
C ALA A 39 21.12 -3.97 -1.11
N GLN A 40 20.83 -4.26 -2.39
CA GLN A 40 20.30 -5.57 -2.82
C GLN A 40 21.29 -6.71 -2.54
N GLU A 41 22.59 -6.43 -2.59
CA GLU A 41 23.68 -7.35 -2.22
C GLU A 41 23.90 -7.43 -0.69
N GLY A 42 23.14 -6.67 0.12
CA GLY A 42 23.32 -6.60 1.58
C GLY A 42 24.48 -5.71 2.05
N ARG A 43 25.12 -4.99 1.15
CA ARG A 43 26.32 -4.13 1.39
C ARG A 43 25.91 -2.72 1.80
N PHE A 44 25.15 -2.59 2.88
CA PHE A 44 24.48 -1.34 3.28
C PHE A 44 25.44 -0.20 3.61
N ASN A 45 26.56 -0.49 4.29
CA ASN A 45 27.54 0.53 4.63
C ASN A 45 28.21 1.13 3.39
N GLU A 46 28.47 0.30 2.39
CA GLU A 46 29.02 0.77 1.12
C GLU A 46 28.01 1.57 0.31
N ALA A 47 26.73 1.20 0.38
CA ALA A 47 25.66 1.97 -0.21
C ALA A 47 25.56 3.38 0.40
N ILE A 48 25.64 3.50 1.73
CA ILE A 48 25.69 4.80 2.43
C ILE A 48 26.95 5.57 2.03
N GLY A 49 28.11 4.92 1.99
CA GLY A 49 29.38 5.54 1.57
C GLY A 49 29.38 6.08 0.13
N CYS A 50 28.45 5.62 -0.73
CA CYS A 50 28.27 6.26 -2.04
C CYS A 50 27.69 7.67 -1.92
N PHE A 51 26.70 7.87 -1.03
CA PHE A 51 26.14 9.19 -0.76
C PHE A 51 27.14 10.09 -0.04
N ASP A 52 27.89 9.54 0.93
CA ASP A 52 28.88 10.31 1.70
C ASP A 52 29.96 10.95 0.79
N ARG A 53 30.46 10.20 -0.18
CA ARG A 53 31.45 10.71 -1.14
C ARG A 53 30.93 11.90 -1.94
N VAL A 54 29.66 11.84 -2.40
CA VAL A 54 29.09 12.97 -3.13
C VAL A 54 28.88 14.16 -2.20
N LEU A 55 28.49 13.91 -0.94
CA LEU A 55 28.25 14.96 0.05
C LEU A 55 29.56 15.55 0.62
N GLU A 56 30.70 14.86 0.52
CA GLU A 56 32.02 15.41 0.80
C GLU A 56 32.46 16.41 -0.29
N GLU A 57 32.12 16.11 -1.56
CA GLU A 57 32.41 17.00 -2.70
C GLU A 57 31.41 18.17 -2.80
N ASP A 58 30.13 17.90 -2.59
CA ASP A 58 29.04 18.89 -2.60
C ASP A 58 28.13 18.72 -1.36
N PRO A 59 28.47 19.35 -0.23
CA PRO A 59 27.65 19.32 0.98
C PRO A 59 26.28 20.00 0.83
N SER A 60 26.07 20.76 -0.27
CA SER A 60 24.82 21.46 -0.55
C SER A 60 23.83 20.62 -1.38
N ASN A 61 24.19 19.40 -1.75
CA ASN A 61 23.34 18.52 -2.56
C ASN A 61 22.14 17.97 -1.75
N VAL A 62 21.04 18.69 -1.85
CA VAL A 62 19.77 18.39 -1.14
C VAL A 62 19.22 17.00 -1.48
N LYS A 63 19.34 16.59 -2.77
CA LYS A 63 18.86 15.27 -3.22
C LYS A 63 19.64 14.15 -2.55
N MET A 64 20.96 14.29 -2.45
CA MET A 64 21.81 13.28 -1.82
C MET A 64 21.55 13.16 -0.31
N TRP A 65 21.34 14.27 0.39
CA TRP A 65 20.90 14.24 1.78
C TRP A 65 19.58 13.50 1.95
N ASN A 66 18.59 13.80 1.11
CA ASN A 66 17.30 13.10 1.16
C ASN A 66 17.46 11.60 0.88
N ASN A 67 18.18 11.22 -0.17
CA ASN A 67 18.37 9.82 -0.55
C ASN A 67 19.15 9.04 0.52
N LYS A 68 20.19 9.62 1.11
CA LYS A 68 20.88 9.04 2.27
C LYS A 68 19.92 8.82 3.44
N GLY A 69 19.07 9.81 3.74
CA GLY A 69 18.04 9.67 4.77
C GLY A 69 17.06 8.52 4.50
N VAL A 70 16.58 8.38 3.26
CA VAL A 70 15.71 7.25 2.86
C VAL A 70 16.42 5.91 3.05
N PHE A 71 17.70 5.83 2.70
CA PHE A 71 18.49 4.61 2.88
C PHE A 71 18.66 4.25 4.36
N LEU A 72 19.02 5.22 5.18
CA LEU A 72 19.16 5.04 6.63
C LEU A 72 17.85 4.61 7.27
N ASP A 73 16.74 5.18 6.82
CA ASP A 73 15.39 4.80 7.26
C ASP A 73 15.04 3.35 6.94
N LEU A 74 15.38 2.88 5.74
CA LEU A 74 15.20 1.47 5.34
C LEU A 74 16.02 0.49 6.20
N LEU A 75 17.14 0.96 6.74
CA LEU A 75 18.01 0.20 7.66
C LEU A 75 17.56 0.29 9.14
N GLY A 76 16.48 1.02 9.43
CA GLY A 76 16.02 1.27 10.80
C GLY A 76 16.85 2.31 11.57
N ARG A 77 17.81 3.01 10.90
CA ARG A 77 18.64 4.06 11.48
C ARG A 77 17.90 5.40 11.48
N GLU A 78 16.74 5.43 12.12
CA GLU A 78 15.76 6.51 12.04
C GLU A 78 16.27 7.89 12.50
N GLN A 79 17.14 7.94 13.52
CA GLN A 79 17.69 9.20 14.03
C GLN A 79 18.63 9.86 13.00
N GLU A 80 19.43 9.03 12.34
CA GLU A 80 20.35 9.50 11.32
C GLU A 80 19.59 9.89 10.04
N ALA A 81 18.50 9.18 9.72
CA ALA A 81 17.62 9.56 8.64
C ALA A 81 16.99 10.93 8.85
N LEU A 82 16.48 11.20 10.07
CA LEU A 82 15.96 12.53 10.44
C LEU A 82 17.00 13.61 10.28
N ALA A 83 18.22 13.38 10.79
CA ALA A 83 19.30 14.35 10.65
C ALA A 83 19.65 14.68 9.18
N CYS A 84 19.58 13.68 8.30
CA CYS A 84 19.77 13.88 6.86
C CYS A 84 18.65 14.75 6.26
N TRP A 85 17.38 14.49 6.57
CA TRP A 85 16.28 15.31 6.07
C TRP A 85 16.24 16.70 6.68
N GLU A 86 16.67 16.88 7.93
CA GLU A 86 16.84 18.19 8.54
C GLU A 86 17.93 19.00 7.83
N LYS A 87 19.05 18.37 7.47
CA LYS A 87 20.08 19.00 6.65
C LYS A 87 19.56 19.37 5.26
N ALA A 88 18.84 18.47 4.60
CA ALA A 88 18.22 18.75 3.31
C ALA A 88 17.30 19.99 3.39
N LEU A 89 16.44 20.06 4.41
CA LEU A 89 15.49 21.15 4.59
C LEU A 89 16.13 22.44 5.15
N ALA A 90 17.30 22.36 5.77
CA ALA A 90 18.09 23.54 6.15
C ALA A 90 18.74 24.19 4.92
N ILE A 91 19.12 23.39 3.92
CA ILE A 91 19.68 23.87 2.65
C ILE A 91 18.56 24.39 1.75
N ASP A 92 17.50 23.59 1.55
CA ASP A 92 16.32 23.96 0.77
C ASP A 92 15.03 23.64 1.53
N PRO A 93 14.41 24.62 2.19
CA PRO A 93 13.13 24.45 2.89
C PRO A 93 11.96 24.11 1.97
N GLU A 94 12.11 24.29 0.65
CA GLU A 94 11.09 24.03 -0.36
C GLU A 94 11.27 22.66 -1.04
N PHE A 95 12.24 21.87 -0.64
CA PHE A 95 12.46 20.54 -1.18
C PHE A 95 11.38 19.55 -0.70
N ALA A 96 10.26 19.48 -1.44
CA ALA A 96 9.09 18.68 -1.12
C ALA A 96 9.39 17.19 -0.80
N PRO A 97 10.32 16.48 -1.48
CA PRO A 97 10.60 15.07 -1.16
C PRO A 97 11.08 14.85 0.28
N ALA A 98 11.85 15.75 0.87
CA ALA A 98 12.28 15.60 2.26
C ALA A 98 11.12 15.76 3.25
N TRP A 99 10.14 16.63 2.96
CA TRP A 99 8.91 16.73 3.73
C TRP A 99 8.11 15.43 3.66
N VAL A 100 7.97 14.81 2.48
CA VAL A 100 7.30 13.50 2.31
C VAL A 100 8.02 12.43 3.15
N SER A 101 9.35 12.35 3.07
CA SER A 101 10.13 11.35 3.80
C SER A 101 9.99 11.49 5.32
N ARG A 102 10.05 12.72 5.85
CA ARG A 102 9.77 13.01 7.27
C ARG A 102 8.35 12.60 7.67
N GLY A 103 7.37 12.94 6.84
CA GLY A 103 5.97 12.55 7.05
C GLY A 103 5.79 11.03 7.16
N MET A 104 6.44 10.26 6.29
CA MET A 104 6.42 8.80 6.33
C MET A 104 6.97 8.25 7.65
N LEU A 105 8.05 8.79 8.17
CA LEU A 105 8.60 8.40 9.46
C LEU A 105 7.66 8.74 10.61
N HIS A 106 7.09 9.97 10.63
CA HIS A 106 6.12 10.36 11.64
C HIS A 106 4.90 9.43 11.64
N ARG A 107 4.38 9.05 10.45
CA ARG A 107 3.29 8.07 10.31
C ARG A 107 3.63 6.73 10.93
N ARG A 108 4.82 6.17 10.67
CA ARG A 108 5.26 4.91 11.28
C ARG A 108 5.34 4.97 12.81
N ARG A 109 5.69 6.13 13.35
CA ARG A 109 5.71 6.40 14.79
C ARG A 109 4.34 6.75 15.36
N ASN A 110 3.28 6.60 14.58
CA ASN A 110 1.89 6.97 14.92
C ASN A 110 1.73 8.44 15.37
N ARG A 111 2.59 9.34 14.86
CA ARG A 111 2.53 10.78 15.10
C ARG A 111 1.75 11.43 13.96
N LEU A 112 0.43 11.21 13.94
CA LEU A 112 -0.41 11.53 12.78
C LEU A 112 -0.44 13.04 12.47
N ASP A 113 -0.54 13.91 13.49
CA ASP A 113 -0.55 15.37 13.29
C ASP A 113 0.78 15.88 12.71
N ALA A 114 1.91 15.37 13.19
CA ALA A 114 3.22 15.73 12.65
C ALA A 114 3.40 15.21 11.21
N ALA A 115 2.89 14.03 10.90
CA ALA A 115 2.88 13.50 9.54
C ALA A 115 2.02 14.36 8.61
N LEU A 116 0.80 14.75 9.05
CA LEU A 116 -0.10 15.61 8.29
C LEU A 116 0.55 16.96 7.99
N THR A 117 1.19 17.60 9.00
CA THR A 117 1.92 18.86 8.82
C THR A 117 3.00 18.74 7.73
N CYS A 118 3.75 17.63 7.72
CA CYS A 118 4.75 17.38 6.70
C CYS A 118 4.13 17.21 5.29
N TYR A 119 3.06 16.45 5.18
CA TYR A 119 2.40 16.23 3.89
C TYR A 119 1.66 17.50 3.40
N ASP A 120 1.07 18.30 4.29
CA ASP A 120 0.48 19.59 3.93
C ASP A 120 1.55 20.53 3.32
N ARG A 121 2.74 20.54 3.91
CA ARG A 121 3.86 21.32 3.34
C ARG A 121 4.28 20.76 1.98
N ALA A 122 4.39 19.43 1.86
CA ALA A 122 4.78 18.77 0.61
C ALA A 122 3.79 19.05 -0.54
N VAL A 123 2.48 18.92 -0.30
CA VAL A 123 1.46 19.18 -1.35
C VAL A 123 1.33 20.66 -1.70
N LYS A 124 1.64 21.56 -0.75
CA LYS A 124 1.70 23.00 -1.01
C LYS A 124 2.88 23.35 -1.92
N LEU A 125 4.03 22.73 -1.70
CA LEU A 125 5.26 22.94 -2.48
C LEU A 125 5.17 22.28 -3.86
N ASN A 126 4.62 21.07 -3.94
CA ASN A 126 4.39 20.39 -5.20
C ASN A 126 2.94 19.83 -5.27
N PRO A 127 2.00 20.64 -5.79
CA PRO A 127 0.59 20.24 -5.94
C PRO A 127 0.35 19.06 -6.90
N ASN A 128 1.34 18.72 -7.72
CA ASN A 128 1.27 17.62 -8.68
C ASN A 128 2.00 16.35 -8.18
N SER A 129 2.37 16.30 -6.92
CA SER A 129 2.94 15.09 -6.32
C SER A 129 1.85 14.10 -5.92
N ALA A 130 1.54 13.13 -6.78
CA ALA A 130 0.60 12.05 -6.47
C ALA A 130 1.01 11.30 -5.18
N VAL A 131 2.32 11.08 -4.97
CA VAL A 131 2.85 10.42 -3.78
C VAL A 131 2.57 11.21 -2.50
N ALA A 132 2.71 12.53 -2.52
CA ALA A 132 2.43 13.36 -1.36
C ALA A 132 0.93 13.33 -0.99
N TRP A 133 0.05 13.48 -1.98
CA TRP A 133 -1.40 13.37 -1.81
C TRP A 133 -1.82 11.99 -1.31
N TYR A 134 -1.26 10.92 -1.87
CA TYR A 134 -1.55 9.54 -1.45
C TYR A 134 -1.12 9.28 0.01
N ASN A 135 0.07 9.74 0.42
CA ASN A 135 0.49 9.58 1.81
C ASN A 135 -0.38 10.40 2.77
N ARG A 136 -0.78 11.61 2.36
CA ARG A 136 -1.70 12.48 3.12
C ARG A 136 -3.07 11.81 3.33
N SER A 137 -3.64 11.19 2.29
CA SER A 137 -4.91 10.47 2.38
C SER A 137 -4.86 9.34 3.41
N GLY A 138 -3.75 8.60 3.47
CA GLY A 138 -3.55 7.55 4.46
C GLY A 138 -3.56 8.06 5.91
N ILE A 139 -3.16 9.32 6.15
CA ILE A 139 -3.29 9.94 7.48
C ILE A 139 -4.75 10.23 7.80
N PHE A 140 -5.52 10.77 6.85
CA PHE A 140 -6.94 11.03 7.06
C PHE A 140 -7.74 9.75 7.32
N VAL A 141 -7.43 8.65 6.62
CA VAL A 141 -8.04 7.34 6.93
C VAL A 141 -7.71 6.92 8.38
N ALA A 142 -6.45 7.05 8.81
CA ALA A 142 -6.06 6.72 10.18
C ALA A 142 -6.73 7.60 11.24
N MET A 143 -7.08 8.84 10.89
CA MET A 143 -7.83 9.78 11.72
C MET A 143 -9.36 9.60 11.59
N GLN A 144 -9.86 8.64 10.85
CA GLN A 144 -11.30 8.44 10.53
C GLN A 144 -11.96 9.62 9.79
N ARG A 145 -11.16 10.47 9.15
CA ARG A 145 -11.60 11.61 8.35
C ARG A 145 -11.78 11.19 6.89
N LEU A 146 -12.79 10.36 6.65
CA LEU A 146 -12.95 9.68 5.36
C LEU A 146 -13.22 10.64 4.19
N ASP A 147 -13.94 11.73 4.39
CA ASP A 147 -14.20 12.72 3.32
C ASP A 147 -12.92 13.41 2.86
N ASP A 148 -12.05 13.79 3.81
CA ASP A 148 -10.76 14.37 3.49
C ASP A 148 -9.83 13.35 2.76
N ALA A 149 -9.90 12.07 3.16
CA ALA A 149 -9.15 11.01 2.49
C ALA A 149 -9.61 10.84 1.04
N VAL A 150 -10.93 10.80 0.81
CA VAL A 150 -11.53 10.69 -0.53
C VAL A 150 -11.07 11.85 -1.42
N ALA A 151 -11.17 13.10 -0.95
CA ALA A 151 -10.71 14.26 -1.72
C ALA A 151 -9.22 14.16 -2.10
N CYS A 152 -8.38 13.63 -1.20
CA CYS A 152 -6.97 13.40 -1.49
C CYS A 152 -6.76 12.30 -2.55
N TYR A 153 -7.48 11.16 -2.46
CA TYR A 153 -7.40 10.10 -3.47
C TYR A 153 -7.88 10.57 -4.85
N GLU A 154 -8.97 11.35 -4.89
CA GLU A 154 -9.45 11.95 -6.14
C GLU A 154 -8.38 12.88 -6.76
N ARG A 155 -7.64 13.61 -5.91
CA ARG A 155 -6.52 14.43 -6.39
C ARG A 155 -5.37 13.58 -6.92
N VAL A 156 -5.04 12.45 -6.26
CA VAL A 156 -4.06 11.48 -6.76
C VAL A 156 -4.45 11.01 -8.15
N LEU A 157 -5.70 10.58 -8.32
CA LEU A 157 -6.21 10.01 -9.57
C LEU A 157 -6.37 11.02 -10.69
N ALA A 158 -6.54 12.31 -10.37
CA ALA A 158 -6.48 13.40 -11.33
C ALA A 158 -5.05 13.64 -11.87
N ILE A 159 -4.01 13.34 -11.06
CA ILE A 159 -2.60 13.45 -11.45
C ILE A 159 -2.14 12.17 -12.16
N ASP A 160 -2.46 11.01 -11.62
CA ASP A 160 -2.12 9.70 -12.17
C ASP A 160 -3.36 8.78 -12.17
N PRO A 161 -4.10 8.70 -13.29
CA PRO A 161 -5.29 7.86 -13.42
C PRO A 161 -5.03 6.35 -13.30
N HIS A 162 -3.77 5.91 -13.42
CA HIS A 162 -3.34 4.51 -13.32
C HIS A 162 -2.75 4.15 -11.96
N PHE A 163 -2.90 5.01 -10.96
CA PHE A 163 -2.42 4.74 -9.61
C PHE A 163 -3.30 3.68 -8.91
N VAL A 164 -3.03 2.39 -9.17
CA VAL A 164 -3.83 1.24 -8.69
C VAL A 164 -4.07 1.29 -7.17
N ALA A 165 -3.05 1.66 -6.38
CA ALA A 165 -3.20 1.74 -4.93
C ALA A 165 -4.21 2.83 -4.52
N ALA A 166 -4.26 3.97 -5.24
CA ALA A 166 -5.23 5.03 -4.95
C ALA A 166 -6.66 4.59 -5.28
N TRP A 167 -6.88 3.92 -6.43
CA TRP A 167 -8.19 3.33 -6.73
C TRP A 167 -8.62 2.33 -5.67
N THR A 168 -7.70 1.46 -5.23
CA THR A 168 -7.99 0.44 -4.20
C THR A 168 -8.38 1.08 -2.87
N ASP A 169 -7.61 2.06 -2.41
CA ASP A 169 -7.81 2.68 -1.11
C ASP A 169 -8.97 3.70 -1.13
N LEU A 170 -9.25 4.34 -2.28
CA LEU A 170 -10.49 5.12 -2.48
C LEU A 170 -11.72 4.21 -2.37
N GLY A 171 -11.70 3.04 -3.04
CA GLY A 171 -12.78 2.06 -2.91
C GLY A 171 -12.97 1.61 -1.46
N TYR A 172 -11.89 1.40 -0.72
CA TYR A 172 -11.97 1.06 0.70
C TYR A 172 -12.55 2.21 1.55
N ALA A 173 -12.15 3.46 1.28
CA ALA A 173 -12.73 4.62 1.97
C ALA A 173 -14.24 4.76 1.68
N ARG A 174 -14.66 4.56 0.42
CA ARG A 174 -16.08 4.53 0.03
C ARG A 174 -16.85 3.38 0.70
N PHE A 175 -16.24 2.20 0.79
CA PHE A 175 -16.81 1.06 1.52
C PHE A 175 -17.06 1.40 3.00
N LEU A 176 -16.11 2.06 3.67
CA LEU A 176 -16.25 2.50 5.06
C LEU A 176 -17.34 3.58 5.23
N GLN A 177 -17.62 4.35 4.19
CA GLN A 177 -18.73 5.31 4.12
C GLN A 177 -20.09 4.64 3.78
N HIS A 178 -20.14 3.30 3.68
CA HIS A 178 -21.30 2.53 3.24
C HIS A 178 -21.72 2.80 1.77
N GLN A 179 -20.86 3.39 0.96
CA GLN A 179 -21.05 3.64 -0.47
C GLN A 179 -20.52 2.45 -1.27
N HIS A 180 -21.21 1.32 -1.18
CA HIS A 180 -20.70 0.03 -1.68
C HIS A 180 -20.64 -0.04 -3.20
N GLU A 181 -21.56 0.59 -3.92
CA GLU A 181 -21.57 0.67 -5.38
C GLU A 181 -20.36 1.46 -5.90
N GLU A 182 -20.07 2.61 -5.29
CA GLU A 182 -18.90 3.42 -5.64
C GLU A 182 -17.60 2.69 -5.30
N ALA A 183 -17.59 1.93 -4.20
CA ALA A 183 -16.45 1.07 -3.86
C ALA A 183 -16.19 0.02 -4.94
N VAL A 184 -17.23 -0.67 -5.42
CA VAL A 184 -17.13 -1.65 -6.52
C VAL A 184 -16.58 -0.99 -7.78
N ALA A 185 -17.07 0.20 -8.16
CA ALA A 185 -16.57 0.92 -9.33
C ALA A 185 -15.08 1.28 -9.22
N CYS A 186 -14.61 1.69 -8.03
CA CYS A 186 -13.20 1.95 -7.78
C CYS A 186 -12.36 0.66 -7.91
N TYR A 187 -12.84 -0.46 -7.37
CA TYR A 187 -12.14 -1.73 -7.49
C TYR A 187 -12.10 -2.24 -8.94
N ASP A 188 -13.14 -1.99 -9.74
CA ASP A 188 -13.14 -2.31 -11.16
C ASP A 188 -12.03 -1.56 -11.91
N ARG A 189 -11.82 -0.28 -11.58
CA ARG A 189 -10.71 0.51 -12.13
C ARG A 189 -9.36 -0.05 -11.73
N ALA A 190 -9.19 -0.39 -10.44
CA ALA A 190 -7.96 -1.01 -9.96
C ALA A 190 -7.65 -2.37 -10.62
N ILE A 191 -8.68 -3.21 -10.85
CA ILE A 191 -8.56 -4.51 -11.52
C ILE A 191 -8.20 -4.36 -13.00
N ALA A 192 -8.68 -3.31 -13.67
CA ALA A 192 -8.35 -3.07 -15.08
C ALA A 192 -6.84 -2.88 -15.28
N ASP A 193 -6.16 -2.23 -14.31
CA ASP A 193 -4.71 -1.99 -14.37
C ASP A 193 -3.89 -3.14 -13.71
N ASP A 194 -4.44 -3.82 -12.69
CA ASP A 194 -3.82 -4.99 -12.03
C ASP A 194 -4.82 -6.14 -11.83
N PRO A 195 -5.09 -6.94 -12.88
CA PRO A 195 -6.04 -8.06 -12.80
C PRO A 195 -5.55 -9.24 -11.93
N GLY A 196 -4.27 -9.23 -11.50
CA GLY A 196 -3.67 -10.25 -10.65
C GLY A 196 -3.77 -9.99 -9.14
N SER A 197 -4.35 -8.88 -8.73
CA SER A 197 -4.38 -8.49 -7.32
C SER A 197 -5.43 -9.25 -6.52
N VAL A 198 -4.98 -10.24 -5.73
CA VAL A 198 -5.81 -10.95 -4.74
C VAL A 198 -6.52 -9.98 -3.80
N ARG A 199 -5.81 -8.93 -3.36
CA ARG A 199 -6.34 -7.92 -2.45
C ARG A 199 -7.54 -7.20 -3.05
N VAL A 200 -7.43 -6.72 -4.30
CA VAL A 200 -8.50 -5.93 -4.94
C VAL A 200 -9.72 -6.80 -5.22
N TRP A 201 -9.53 -8.02 -5.73
CA TRP A 201 -10.63 -8.96 -5.93
C TRP A 201 -11.35 -9.32 -4.62
N SER A 202 -10.60 -9.49 -3.52
CA SER A 202 -11.19 -9.76 -2.20
C SER A 202 -12.03 -8.59 -1.70
N LEU A 203 -11.53 -7.36 -1.84
CA LEU A 203 -12.25 -6.14 -1.44
C LEU A 203 -13.52 -5.95 -2.28
N LYS A 204 -13.44 -6.14 -3.60
CA LYS A 204 -14.61 -6.11 -4.50
C LYS A 204 -15.65 -7.16 -4.10
N GLY A 205 -15.21 -8.40 -3.86
CA GLY A 205 -16.10 -9.47 -3.39
C GLY A 205 -16.79 -9.12 -2.08
N GLY A 206 -16.07 -8.50 -1.14
CA GLY A 206 -16.63 -8.01 0.13
C GLY A 206 -17.67 -6.90 -0.06
N ALA A 207 -17.43 -5.94 -0.96
CA ALA A 207 -18.39 -4.88 -1.27
C ALA A 207 -19.65 -5.43 -1.94
N LEU A 208 -19.52 -6.35 -2.89
CA LEU A 208 -20.64 -7.03 -3.53
C LEU A 208 -21.45 -7.90 -2.54
N TYR A 209 -20.77 -8.53 -1.60
CA TYR A 209 -21.41 -9.26 -0.51
C TYR A 209 -22.26 -8.33 0.37
N ALA A 210 -21.71 -7.15 0.72
CA ALA A 210 -22.43 -6.14 1.50
C ALA A 210 -23.68 -5.59 0.76
N LEU A 211 -23.64 -5.54 -0.58
CA LEU A 211 -24.78 -5.21 -1.45
C LEU A 211 -25.81 -6.34 -1.58
N GLY A 212 -25.52 -7.56 -1.07
CA GLY A 212 -26.35 -8.73 -1.28
C GLY A 212 -26.21 -9.36 -2.68
N GLU A 213 -25.28 -8.88 -3.50
CA GLU A 213 -24.99 -9.41 -4.83
C GLU A 213 -24.14 -10.68 -4.77
N TYR A 214 -24.63 -11.70 -4.07
CA TYR A 214 -23.89 -12.91 -3.71
C TYR A 214 -23.32 -13.67 -4.91
N ARG A 215 -24.01 -13.70 -6.06
CA ARG A 215 -23.49 -14.39 -7.26
C ARG A 215 -22.23 -13.69 -7.79
N LYS A 216 -22.24 -12.36 -7.90
CA LYS A 216 -21.07 -11.60 -8.33
C LYS A 216 -19.94 -11.67 -7.30
N ALA A 217 -20.27 -11.66 -6.01
CA ALA A 217 -19.29 -11.85 -4.95
C ALA A 217 -18.60 -13.22 -5.06
N LEU A 218 -19.36 -14.28 -5.39
CA LEU A 218 -18.83 -15.63 -5.62
C LEU A 218 -17.79 -15.64 -6.75
N GLU A 219 -18.09 -14.98 -7.88
CA GLU A 219 -17.15 -14.85 -9.01
C GLU A 219 -15.85 -14.17 -8.60
N CYS A 220 -15.93 -13.12 -7.75
CA CYS A 220 -14.74 -12.47 -7.23
C CYS A 220 -13.88 -13.39 -6.37
N PHE A 221 -14.50 -14.17 -5.45
CA PHE A 221 -13.76 -15.11 -4.62
C PHE A 221 -13.24 -16.31 -5.42
N ASP A 222 -13.91 -16.73 -6.49
CA ASP A 222 -13.38 -17.71 -7.43
C ASP A 222 -12.11 -17.19 -8.12
N ARG A 223 -12.07 -15.91 -8.51
CA ARG A 223 -10.86 -15.28 -9.05
C ARG A 223 -9.74 -15.19 -8.00
N VAL A 224 -10.05 -14.80 -6.76
CA VAL A 224 -9.10 -14.80 -5.63
C VAL A 224 -8.44 -16.18 -5.51
N LEU A 225 -9.23 -17.25 -5.48
CA LEU A 225 -8.75 -18.62 -5.27
C LEU A 225 -8.08 -19.22 -6.52
N ALA A 226 -8.38 -18.69 -7.71
CA ALA A 226 -7.65 -19.04 -8.92
C ALA A 226 -6.24 -18.43 -8.94
N ILE A 227 -6.06 -17.22 -8.36
CA ILE A 227 -4.76 -16.56 -8.25
C ILE A 227 -3.96 -17.14 -7.08
N ASP A 228 -4.59 -17.29 -5.91
CA ASP A 228 -3.96 -17.86 -4.71
C ASP A 228 -4.86 -18.93 -4.07
N PRO A 229 -4.68 -20.21 -4.45
CA PRO A 229 -5.45 -21.33 -3.88
C PRO A 229 -5.23 -21.56 -2.38
N LYS A 230 -4.16 -20.97 -1.80
CA LYS A 230 -3.82 -21.09 -0.38
C LYS A 230 -4.32 -19.92 0.47
N TYR A 231 -5.06 -19.00 -0.11
CA TYR A 231 -5.60 -17.86 0.61
C TYR A 231 -6.81 -18.29 1.48
N ALA A 232 -6.56 -18.65 2.75
CA ALA A 232 -7.57 -19.16 3.67
C ALA A 232 -8.77 -18.20 3.84
N ALA A 233 -8.53 -16.87 3.91
CA ALA A 233 -9.60 -15.89 4.00
C ALA A 233 -10.53 -15.91 2.77
N GLY A 234 -9.99 -16.16 1.57
CA GLY A 234 -10.77 -16.31 0.35
C GLY A 234 -11.74 -17.49 0.43
N TRP A 235 -11.28 -18.64 0.93
CA TRP A 235 -12.14 -19.81 1.18
C TRP A 235 -13.23 -19.52 2.22
N SER A 236 -12.89 -18.81 3.31
CA SER A 236 -13.87 -18.43 4.33
C SER A 236 -14.93 -17.47 3.79
N MET A 237 -14.54 -16.47 3.00
CA MET A 237 -15.48 -15.55 2.37
C MET A 237 -16.36 -16.26 1.33
N LYS A 238 -15.79 -17.14 0.50
CA LYS A 238 -16.55 -17.97 -0.43
C LYS A 238 -17.57 -18.87 0.30
N CYS A 239 -17.19 -19.44 1.44
CA CYS A 239 -18.12 -20.20 2.30
C CYS A 239 -19.31 -19.33 2.73
N SER A 240 -19.06 -18.08 3.20
CA SER A 240 -20.13 -17.16 3.61
C SER A 240 -21.06 -16.80 2.46
N VAL A 241 -20.53 -16.56 1.27
CA VAL A 241 -21.34 -16.29 0.07
C VAL A 241 -22.22 -17.49 -0.29
N LEU A 242 -21.65 -18.69 -0.32
CA LEU A 242 -22.38 -19.92 -0.65
C LEU A 242 -23.46 -20.25 0.38
N TYR A 243 -23.23 -19.92 1.65
CA TYR A 243 -24.24 -20.01 2.70
C TYR A 243 -25.47 -19.14 2.38
N HIS A 244 -25.25 -17.88 2.01
CA HIS A 244 -26.36 -16.97 1.63
C HIS A 244 -27.06 -17.38 0.33
N LEU A 245 -26.38 -18.11 -0.56
CA LEU A 245 -26.98 -18.68 -1.75
C LEU A 245 -27.75 -20.01 -1.47
N GLY A 246 -27.77 -20.48 -0.22
CA GLY A 246 -28.41 -21.77 0.16
C GLY A 246 -27.61 -23.02 -0.26
N MET A 247 -26.40 -22.85 -0.76
CA MET A 247 -25.53 -23.91 -1.28
C MET A 247 -24.70 -24.56 -0.15
N TYR A 248 -25.37 -25.03 0.90
CA TYR A 248 -24.76 -25.43 2.17
C TYR A 248 -23.68 -26.52 2.05
N ARG A 249 -23.83 -27.50 1.15
CA ARG A 249 -22.80 -28.54 0.93
C ARG A 249 -21.51 -27.95 0.35
N HIS A 250 -21.65 -27.03 -0.59
CA HIS A 250 -20.49 -26.34 -1.16
C HIS A 250 -19.83 -25.39 -0.15
N ALA A 251 -20.65 -24.69 0.65
CA ALA A 251 -20.17 -23.85 1.75
C ALA A 251 -19.35 -24.67 2.75
N LEU A 252 -19.83 -25.88 3.13
CA LEU A 252 -19.12 -26.78 4.04
C LEU A 252 -17.75 -27.19 3.48
N ALA A 253 -17.69 -27.57 2.19
CA ALA A 253 -16.42 -27.90 1.55
C ALA A 253 -15.43 -26.72 1.53
N CYS A 254 -15.91 -25.48 1.37
CA CYS A 254 -15.08 -24.30 1.45
C CYS A 254 -14.58 -24.03 2.89
N ALA A 255 -15.44 -24.26 3.91
CA ALA A 255 -15.03 -24.15 5.31
C ALA A 255 -13.97 -25.19 5.66
N ASP A 256 -14.10 -26.44 5.18
CA ASP A 256 -13.10 -27.49 5.36
C ASP A 256 -11.74 -27.07 4.75
N LYS A 257 -11.75 -26.51 3.52
CA LYS A 257 -10.53 -26.02 2.87
C LYS A 257 -9.89 -24.85 3.61
N ALA A 258 -10.70 -23.91 4.09
CA ALA A 258 -10.18 -22.79 4.88
C ALA A 258 -9.48 -23.27 6.16
N LEU A 259 -10.07 -24.26 6.86
CA LEU A 259 -9.52 -24.84 8.09
C LEU A 259 -8.33 -25.78 7.83
N GLU A 260 -8.26 -26.43 6.67
CA GLU A 260 -7.07 -27.18 6.24
C GLU A 260 -5.84 -26.25 6.12
N ILE A 261 -6.05 -25.03 5.62
CA ILE A 261 -5.00 -24.03 5.43
C ILE A 261 -4.69 -23.26 6.73
N ASN A 262 -5.74 -22.87 7.47
CA ASN A 262 -5.63 -22.15 8.73
C ASN A 262 -6.53 -22.79 9.80
N PRO A 263 -6.02 -23.80 10.55
CA PRO A 263 -6.81 -24.53 11.54
C PRO A 263 -7.29 -23.67 12.72
N ASP A 264 -6.60 -22.57 13.01
CA ASP A 264 -6.87 -21.71 14.17
C ASP A 264 -7.96 -20.66 13.91
N CYS A 265 -8.62 -20.71 12.75
CA CYS A 265 -9.69 -19.76 12.45
C CYS A 265 -11.01 -20.16 13.15
N GLU A 266 -11.20 -19.66 14.38
CA GLU A 266 -12.37 -19.95 15.21
C GLU A 266 -13.70 -19.62 14.50
N LEU A 267 -13.76 -18.48 13.80
CA LEU A 267 -14.96 -18.05 13.09
C LEU A 267 -15.37 -19.06 12.01
N THR A 268 -14.42 -19.55 11.22
CA THR A 268 -14.67 -20.56 10.20
C THR A 268 -15.07 -21.89 10.82
N ALA A 269 -14.48 -22.28 11.96
CA ALA A 269 -14.84 -23.48 12.70
C ALA A 269 -16.29 -23.42 13.22
N GLN A 270 -16.72 -22.26 13.71
CA GLN A 270 -18.11 -22.04 14.14
C GLN A 270 -19.09 -22.15 12.97
N VAL A 271 -18.80 -21.51 11.82
CA VAL A 271 -19.61 -21.60 10.60
C VAL A 271 -19.68 -23.03 10.10
N ARG A 272 -18.56 -23.77 10.09
CA ARG A 272 -18.52 -25.20 9.76
C ARG A 272 -19.46 -26.04 10.63
N LYS A 273 -19.43 -25.83 11.95
CA LYS A 273 -20.32 -26.55 12.89
C LYS A 273 -21.79 -26.27 12.59
N MET A 274 -22.15 -25.03 12.30
CA MET A 274 -23.48 -24.65 11.90
C MET A 274 -23.90 -25.33 10.57
N LEU A 275 -23.04 -25.32 9.57
CA LEU A 275 -23.27 -25.96 8.27
C LEU A 275 -23.49 -27.47 8.40
N LEU A 276 -22.73 -28.16 9.27
CA LEU A 276 -22.90 -29.57 9.55
C LEU A 276 -24.29 -29.88 10.14
N SER A 277 -24.86 -29.00 10.96
CA SER A 277 -26.19 -29.17 11.50
C SER A 277 -27.26 -28.99 10.44
N LEU A 278 -27.06 -28.06 9.48
CA LEU A 278 -28.00 -27.85 8.37
C LEU A 278 -27.94 -28.94 7.31
N THR A 279 -26.78 -29.56 7.09
CA THR A 279 -26.60 -30.60 6.04
C THR A 279 -26.95 -32.02 6.52
N LYS A 280 -27.06 -32.25 7.83
CA LYS A 280 -27.47 -33.57 8.38
C LYS A 280 -28.92 -33.91 8.11
N ASN A 281 -29.76 -32.95 7.80
CA ASN A 281 -31.21 -33.13 7.59
C ASN A 281 -31.58 -33.22 6.10
N TRP A 282 -30.61 -33.38 5.21
CA TRP A 282 -30.74 -33.54 3.76
C TRP A 282 -29.98 -34.80 3.31
#